data_06e5c902e3a588f01a9d79123d8d0766
#
_entry.id   06e5c902e3a588f01a9d79123d8d0766
#
_cell.length_a   1.000
_cell.length_b   1.000
_cell.length_c   1.000
_cell.angle_alpha   90.00
_cell.angle_beta   90.00
_cell.angle_gamma   90.00
#
_symmetry.space_group_name_H-M   'P 1'
#
loop_
_entity.id
_entity.type
_entity.pdbx_description
1 polymer ?
#
loop_
_entity_poly.entity_id
_entity_poly.type
_entity_poly.pdbx_seq_one_letter_code
_entity_poly.pdbx_strand_id
1 'polypeptide(L)'
;SIDSAGVWNIHSFSRANFNRYVSYLQLNRTSSLDKNITKSLSLGERLAASYRTSWLELELDGSVDYTNTKNNLQSMSNLRTWQFAYGGTLSLNLPWNMSISTDLHQTSRRGYSDASLNTNELLWNAQISQSMLKGNALTFSLQFYDILRQQSNLSRVINSVSRTDTEYNSINSYIMLRATYRLNLFGGKNAMPKPK
;
A
#
# COMPACT_ATOMS: atom_id res chain seq x y z
N SER A 1 12.73 33.34 -9.04
CA SER A 1 11.73 32.79 -9.97
C SER A 1 11.56 31.31 -9.66
N ILE A 2 10.38 30.94 -9.17
CA ILE A 2 9.99 29.54 -9.00
C ILE A 2 9.68 29.07 -10.42
N ASP A 3 10.56 28.27 -10.99
CA ASP A 3 10.32 27.64 -12.28
C ASP A 3 9.17 26.63 -12.09
N SER A 4 8.02 26.94 -12.66
CA SER A 4 6.76 26.25 -12.42
C SER A 4 6.41 25.23 -13.52
N ALA A 5 7.36 24.85 -14.34
CA ALA A 5 7.14 23.81 -15.34
C ALA A 5 7.01 22.45 -14.65
N GLY A 6 5.78 22.02 -14.43
CA GLY A 6 5.49 20.72 -13.87
C GLY A 6 5.54 19.63 -14.93
N VAL A 7 5.94 18.43 -14.51
CA VAL A 7 5.95 17.21 -15.34
C VAL A 7 4.85 16.26 -14.88
N TRP A 8 4.03 15.83 -15.84
CA TRP A 8 3.04 14.77 -15.64
C TRP A 8 3.58 13.45 -16.11
N ASN A 9 3.36 12.40 -15.31
CA ASN A 9 3.56 11.02 -15.70
C ASN A 9 2.28 10.24 -15.42
N ILE A 10 1.85 9.43 -16.39
CA ILE A 10 0.66 8.59 -16.27
C ILE A 10 1.06 7.17 -16.62
N HIS A 11 0.71 6.21 -15.76
CA HIS A 11 0.97 4.80 -15.92
C HIS A 11 -0.33 4.02 -15.80
N SER A 12 -0.50 3.03 -16.67
CA SER A 12 -1.55 2.03 -16.53
C SER A 12 -0.93 0.63 -16.54
N PHE A 13 -1.54 -0.27 -15.80
CA PHE A 13 -1.13 -1.66 -15.73
C PHE A 13 -2.36 -2.55 -15.65
N SER A 14 -2.49 -3.44 -16.63
CA SER A 14 -3.59 -4.41 -16.71
C SER A 14 -3.06 -5.81 -16.44
N ARG A 15 -3.79 -6.59 -15.69
CA ARG A 15 -3.46 -7.98 -15.35
C ARG A 15 -4.65 -8.88 -15.58
N ALA A 16 -4.43 -10.01 -16.26
CA ALA A 16 -5.40 -11.07 -16.39
C ALA A 16 -4.73 -12.42 -16.08
N ASN A 17 -5.28 -13.16 -15.14
CA ASN A 17 -4.81 -14.49 -14.78
C ASN A 17 -5.97 -15.47 -14.83
N PHE A 18 -5.74 -16.59 -15.48
CA PHE A 18 -6.64 -17.73 -15.48
C PHE A 18 -5.93 -18.95 -14.93
N ASN A 19 -6.51 -19.55 -13.89
CA ASN A 19 -5.98 -20.74 -13.24
C ASN A 19 -7.02 -21.85 -13.22
N ARG A 20 -6.55 -23.07 -13.43
CA ARG A 20 -7.36 -24.28 -13.30
C ARG A 20 -6.62 -25.27 -12.43
N TYR A 21 -7.23 -25.64 -11.31
CA TYR A 21 -6.70 -26.63 -10.40
C TYR A 21 -7.58 -27.87 -10.41
N VAL A 22 -6.96 -29.02 -10.26
CA VAL A 22 -7.63 -30.31 -10.09
C VAL A 22 -7.23 -30.86 -8.73
N SER A 23 -8.22 -31.16 -7.92
CA SER A 23 -8.06 -31.82 -6.63
C SER A 23 -8.99 -33.02 -6.55
N TYR A 24 -8.71 -33.93 -5.63
CA TYR A 24 -9.54 -35.10 -5.39
C TYR A 24 -10.06 -35.02 -3.96
N LEU A 25 -11.37 -35.11 -3.80
CA LEU A 25 -12.07 -35.00 -2.53
C LEU A 25 -12.84 -36.26 -2.22
N GLN A 26 -12.81 -36.70 -0.98
CA GLN A 26 -13.67 -37.76 -0.49
C GLN A 26 -14.88 -37.11 0.18
N LEU A 27 -16.03 -37.13 -0.49
CA LEU A 27 -17.26 -36.50 0.02
C LEU A 27 -17.96 -37.35 1.08
N ASN A 28 -17.77 -38.68 1.02
CA ASN A 28 -18.30 -39.61 2.01
C ASN A 28 -17.22 -40.61 2.42
N ARG A 29 -17.26 -41.11 3.66
CA ARG A 29 -16.26 -42.07 4.21
C ARG A 29 -16.21 -43.41 3.45
N THR A 30 -17.18 -43.69 2.61
CA THR A 30 -17.32 -44.97 1.87
C THR A 30 -17.19 -44.78 0.36
N SER A 31 -17.03 -43.57 -0.15
CA SER A 31 -16.94 -43.28 -1.58
C SER A 31 -15.48 -43.14 -2.06
N SER A 32 -15.28 -43.43 -3.35
CA SER A 32 -14.04 -43.13 -4.03
C SER A 32 -13.75 -41.62 -4.03
N LEU A 33 -12.50 -41.25 -4.28
CA LEU A 33 -12.10 -39.86 -4.45
C LEU A 33 -12.77 -39.25 -5.69
N ASP A 34 -13.55 -38.20 -5.45
CA ASP A 34 -14.19 -37.44 -6.51
C ASP A 34 -13.30 -36.30 -7.00
N LYS A 35 -13.28 -36.11 -8.33
CA LYS A 35 -12.47 -35.09 -8.96
C LYS A 35 -13.13 -33.71 -8.83
N ASN A 36 -12.50 -32.83 -8.07
CA ASN A 36 -12.88 -31.43 -7.99
C ASN A 36 -12.05 -30.57 -8.96
N ILE A 37 -12.72 -29.74 -9.75
CA ILE A 37 -12.08 -28.79 -10.65
C ILE A 37 -12.41 -27.38 -10.18
N THR A 38 -11.37 -26.65 -9.80
CA THR A 38 -11.46 -25.24 -9.45
C THR A 38 -10.95 -24.40 -10.62
N LYS A 39 -11.78 -23.48 -11.10
CA LYS A 39 -11.42 -22.49 -12.11
C LYS A 39 -11.44 -21.11 -11.47
N SER A 40 -10.37 -20.35 -11.65
CA SER A 40 -10.24 -19.00 -11.13
C SER A 40 -9.84 -18.04 -12.24
N LEU A 41 -10.60 -16.96 -12.38
CA LEU A 41 -10.30 -15.83 -13.25
C LEU A 41 -10.06 -14.62 -12.35
N SER A 42 -8.89 -13.98 -12.52
CA SER A 42 -8.57 -12.73 -11.85
C SER A 42 -8.23 -11.68 -12.89
N LEU A 43 -8.91 -10.55 -12.84
CA LEU A 43 -8.69 -9.38 -13.68
C LEU A 43 -8.33 -8.21 -12.77
N GLY A 44 -7.29 -7.47 -13.14
CA GLY A 44 -6.87 -6.30 -12.39
C GLY A 44 -6.47 -5.17 -13.34
N GLU A 45 -6.85 -3.95 -12.98
CA GLU A 45 -6.44 -2.72 -13.64
C GLU A 45 -5.93 -1.74 -12.60
N ARG A 46 -4.81 -1.10 -12.91
CA ARG A 46 -4.23 -0.06 -12.06
C ARG A 46 -3.88 1.15 -12.91
N LEU A 47 -4.28 2.32 -12.44
CA LEU A 47 -3.94 3.61 -12.99
C LEU A 47 -3.19 4.41 -11.94
N ALA A 48 -2.13 5.09 -12.37
CA ALA A 48 -1.39 6.02 -11.52
C ALA A 48 -1.03 7.27 -12.33
N ALA A 49 -1.17 8.42 -11.71
CA ALA A 49 -0.78 9.70 -12.27
C ALA A 49 0.06 10.45 -11.26
N SER A 50 1.18 11.02 -11.68
CA SER A 50 1.99 11.88 -10.85
C SER A 50 2.26 13.21 -11.52
N TYR A 51 2.29 14.25 -10.70
CA TYR A 51 2.64 15.61 -11.09
C TYR A 51 3.75 16.10 -10.16
N ARG A 52 4.83 16.58 -10.76
CA ARG A 52 6.01 17.01 -10.00
C ARG A 52 6.50 18.37 -10.48
N THR A 53 6.74 19.24 -9.50
CA THR A 53 7.46 20.51 -9.67
C THR A 53 8.66 20.55 -8.69
N SER A 54 9.37 21.66 -8.62
CA SER A 54 10.48 21.84 -7.66
C SER A 54 10.03 21.84 -6.18
N TRP A 55 8.78 22.18 -5.91
CA TRP A 55 8.25 22.35 -4.55
C TRP A 55 7.03 21.47 -4.22
N LEU A 56 6.40 20.88 -5.25
CA LEU A 56 5.19 20.06 -5.13
C LEU A 56 5.39 18.72 -5.83
N GLU A 57 5.02 17.65 -5.16
CA GLU A 57 4.84 16.33 -5.74
C GLU A 57 3.46 15.81 -5.35
N LEU A 58 2.65 15.48 -6.36
CA LEU A 58 1.33 14.90 -6.21
C LEU A 58 1.31 13.55 -6.93
N GLU A 59 0.92 12.52 -6.23
CA GLU A 59 0.67 11.19 -6.81
C GLU A 59 -0.77 10.79 -6.53
N LEU A 60 -1.45 10.30 -7.57
CA LEU A 60 -2.80 9.76 -7.48
C LEU A 60 -2.78 8.35 -8.04
N ASP A 61 -3.41 7.43 -7.37
CA ASP A 61 -3.52 6.05 -7.83
C ASP A 61 -4.90 5.47 -7.59
N GLY A 62 -5.25 4.51 -8.44
CA GLY A 62 -6.46 3.74 -8.32
C GLY A 62 -6.28 2.36 -8.93
N SER A 63 -6.88 1.37 -8.31
CA SER A 63 -6.91 0.01 -8.84
C SER A 63 -8.25 -0.66 -8.61
N VAL A 64 -8.58 -1.58 -9.49
CA VAL A 64 -9.71 -2.47 -9.37
C VAL A 64 -9.23 -3.89 -9.65
N ASP A 65 -9.54 -4.80 -8.75
CA ASP A 65 -9.27 -6.23 -8.89
C ASP A 65 -10.57 -7.01 -8.79
N TYR A 66 -10.84 -7.81 -9.81
CA TYR A 66 -11.96 -8.73 -9.87
C TYR A 66 -11.48 -10.16 -9.81
N THR A 67 -12.07 -10.96 -8.95
CA THR A 67 -11.77 -12.39 -8.85
C THR A 67 -13.06 -13.20 -8.90
N ASN A 68 -13.09 -14.20 -9.79
CA ASN A 68 -14.19 -15.14 -9.91
C ASN A 68 -13.64 -16.56 -9.83
N THR A 69 -13.95 -17.27 -8.77
CA THR A 69 -13.54 -18.66 -8.55
C THR A 69 -14.75 -19.56 -8.48
N LYS A 70 -14.74 -20.64 -9.24
CA LYS A 70 -15.80 -21.65 -9.30
C LYS A 70 -15.23 -23.04 -9.06
N ASN A 71 -15.95 -23.79 -8.24
CA ASN A 71 -15.68 -25.20 -7.95
C ASN A 71 -16.85 -26.06 -8.42
N ASN A 72 -16.57 -27.21 -8.97
CA ASN A 72 -17.65 -28.09 -9.44
C ASN A 72 -18.29 -28.93 -8.34
N LEU A 73 -17.53 -29.34 -7.29
CA LEU A 73 -18.03 -30.13 -6.18
C LEU A 73 -18.35 -29.31 -4.92
N GLN A 74 -17.70 -28.17 -4.77
CA GLN A 74 -17.84 -27.31 -3.59
C GLN A 74 -18.39 -25.94 -3.99
N SER A 75 -19.65 -25.90 -4.42
CA SER A 75 -20.30 -24.65 -4.86
C SER A 75 -20.35 -23.56 -3.78
N MET A 76 -20.36 -23.94 -2.50
CA MET A 76 -20.29 -22.99 -1.38
C MET A 76 -18.92 -22.28 -1.29
N SER A 77 -17.88 -22.82 -1.92
CA SER A 77 -16.55 -22.19 -2.03
C SER A 77 -16.41 -21.32 -3.28
N ASN A 78 -17.48 -21.10 -4.04
CA ASN A 78 -17.47 -20.16 -5.15
C ASN A 78 -17.32 -18.74 -4.62
N LEU A 79 -16.44 -17.97 -5.26
CA LEU A 79 -16.12 -16.64 -4.84
C LEU A 79 -16.20 -15.67 -6.02
N ARG A 80 -16.91 -14.58 -5.86
CA ARG A 80 -16.98 -13.50 -6.84
C ARG A 80 -16.77 -12.18 -6.11
N THR A 81 -15.54 -11.69 -6.14
CA THR A 81 -15.14 -10.54 -5.34
C THR A 81 -14.61 -9.40 -6.18
N TRP A 82 -14.77 -8.22 -5.64
CA TRP A 82 -14.21 -6.97 -6.13
C TRP A 82 -13.38 -6.32 -5.03
N GLN A 83 -12.21 -5.86 -5.37
CA GLN A 83 -11.42 -4.99 -4.52
C GLN A 83 -11.13 -3.69 -5.28
N PHE A 84 -11.43 -2.58 -4.64
CA PHE A 84 -11.13 -1.25 -5.13
C PHE A 84 -10.12 -0.63 -4.18
N ALA A 85 -9.05 -0.06 -4.70
CA ALA A 85 -8.13 0.75 -3.93
C ALA A 85 -7.88 2.05 -4.68
N TYR A 86 -7.94 3.17 -3.98
CA TYR A 86 -7.65 4.47 -4.55
C TYR A 86 -7.15 5.41 -3.49
N GLY A 87 -6.34 6.36 -3.92
CA GLY A 87 -5.77 7.32 -3.01
C GLY A 87 -4.81 8.28 -3.67
N GLY A 88 -4.01 8.90 -2.84
CA GLY A 88 -2.99 9.81 -3.31
C GLY A 88 -2.02 10.22 -2.22
N THR A 89 -0.88 10.69 -2.65
CA THR A 89 0.18 11.25 -1.84
C THR A 89 0.48 12.66 -2.29
N LEU A 90 0.54 13.59 -1.35
CA LEU A 90 0.93 14.97 -1.57
C LEU A 90 2.19 15.27 -0.76
N SER A 91 3.22 15.76 -1.42
CA SER A 91 4.44 16.22 -0.78
C SER A 91 4.75 17.66 -1.18
N LEU A 92 5.00 18.50 -0.20
CA LEU A 92 5.32 19.92 -0.35
C LEU A 92 6.69 20.20 0.25
N ASN A 93 7.55 20.81 -0.54
CA ASN A 93 8.83 21.37 -0.09
C ASN A 93 8.69 22.89 0.00
N LEU A 94 8.57 23.39 1.21
CA LEU A 94 8.33 24.80 1.49
C LEU A 94 9.64 25.57 1.68
N PRO A 95 9.63 26.89 1.51
CA PRO A 95 10.73 27.73 1.96
C PRO A 95 11.08 27.39 3.43
N TRP A 96 12.25 27.80 3.89
CA TRP A 96 12.77 27.55 5.26
C TRP A 96 13.12 26.10 5.58
N ASN A 97 13.34 25.26 4.56
CA ASN A 97 13.67 23.84 4.74
C ASN A 97 12.58 23.05 5.51
N MET A 98 11.34 23.41 5.26
CA MET A 98 10.17 22.72 5.79
C MET A 98 9.59 21.82 4.71
N SER A 99 9.21 20.61 5.08
CA SER A 99 8.48 19.70 4.20
C SER A 99 7.22 19.18 4.89
N ILE A 100 6.17 19.04 4.10
CA ILE A 100 4.90 18.44 4.53
C ILE A 100 4.60 17.31 3.55
N SER A 101 4.31 16.14 4.06
CA SER A 101 3.77 15.06 3.23
C SER A 101 2.54 14.46 3.88
N THR A 102 1.58 14.07 3.04
CA THR A 102 0.37 13.38 3.49
C THR A 102 -0.04 12.35 2.45
N ASP A 103 -0.50 11.22 2.90
CA ASP A 103 -1.06 10.17 2.06
C ASP A 103 -2.42 9.73 2.59
N LEU A 104 -3.34 9.51 1.67
CA LEU A 104 -4.70 9.08 1.92
C LEU A 104 -5.03 7.95 0.96
N HIS A 105 -5.30 6.75 1.49
CA HIS A 105 -5.63 5.58 0.69
C HIS A 105 -6.86 4.89 1.24
N GLN A 106 -7.81 4.58 0.35
CA GLN A 106 -8.98 3.79 0.68
C GLN A 106 -8.93 2.45 -0.03
N THR A 107 -9.21 1.39 0.71
CA THR A 107 -9.42 0.04 0.19
C THR A 107 -10.83 -0.42 0.52
N SER A 108 -11.55 -0.87 -0.50
CA SER A 108 -12.91 -1.38 -0.38
C SER A 108 -12.99 -2.80 -0.94
N ARG A 109 -13.59 -3.71 -0.17
CA ARG A 109 -13.80 -5.10 -0.57
C ARG A 109 -15.29 -5.40 -0.64
N ARG A 110 -15.70 -6.12 -1.68
CA ARG A 110 -17.10 -6.46 -1.95
C ARG A 110 -17.22 -7.87 -2.52
N GLY A 111 -18.39 -8.44 -2.37
CA GLY A 111 -18.75 -9.73 -2.97
C GLY A 111 -18.39 -10.94 -2.14
N TYR A 112 -17.92 -10.76 -0.90
CA TYR A 112 -17.74 -11.87 0.03
C TYR A 112 -19.07 -12.27 0.65
N SER A 113 -19.31 -13.58 0.77
CA SER A 113 -20.50 -14.15 1.43
C SER A 113 -20.54 -13.84 2.92
N ASP A 114 -19.40 -13.74 3.56
CA ASP A 114 -19.26 -13.24 4.93
C ASP A 114 -19.25 -11.71 4.91
N ALA A 115 -20.27 -11.09 5.45
CA ALA A 115 -20.44 -9.64 5.47
C ALA A 115 -19.28 -8.92 6.17
N SER A 116 -18.61 -9.55 7.14
CA SER A 116 -17.45 -8.99 7.84
C SER A 116 -16.23 -8.77 6.94
N LEU A 117 -16.20 -9.41 5.78
CA LEU A 117 -15.12 -9.29 4.79
C LEU A 117 -15.37 -8.17 3.76
N ASN A 118 -16.61 -7.67 3.68
CA ASN A 118 -16.98 -6.53 2.84
C ASN A 118 -16.66 -5.24 3.58
N THR A 119 -15.40 -4.83 3.53
CA THR A 119 -14.83 -3.73 4.33
C THR A 119 -14.58 -2.48 3.52
N ASN A 120 -14.55 -1.34 4.21
CA ASN A 120 -14.00 -0.08 3.75
C ASN A 120 -12.95 0.35 4.77
N GLU A 121 -11.72 0.51 4.31
CA GLU A 121 -10.61 0.95 5.16
C GLU A 121 -10.02 2.22 4.55
N LEU A 122 -10.04 3.31 5.29
CA LEU A 122 -9.45 4.59 4.91
C LEU A 122 -8.26 4.86 5.82
N LEU A 123 -7.07 4.80 5.24
CA LEU A 123 -5.81 5.09 5.93
C LEU A 123 -5.35 6.50 5.57
N TRP A 124 -5.14 7.31 6.58
CA TRP A 124 -4.62 8.66 6.43
C TRP A 124 -3.41 8.88 7.31
N ASN A 125 -2.27 9.20 6.69
CA ASN A 125 -1.01 9.53 7.35
C ASN A 125 -0.60 10.95 6.97
N ALA A 126 0.14 11.60 7.86
CA ALA A 126 0.73 12.90 7.59
C ALA A 126 2.08 13.04 8.30
N GLN A 127 2.97 13.82 7.70
CA GLN A 127 4.26 14.14 8.27
C GLN A 127 4.61 15.60 8.01
N ILE A 128 5.16 16.25 9.01
CA ILE A 128 5.75 17.59 8.92
C ILE A 128 7.19 17.47 9.37
N SER A 129 8.11 17.99 8.59
CA SER A 129 9.54 18.01 8.91
C SER A 129 10.10 19.41 8.75
N GLN A 130 10.94 19.81 9.70
CA GLN A 130 11.64 21.09 9.68
C GLN A 130 13.13 20.84 9.89
N SER A 131 13.94 21.26 8.92
CA SER A 131 15.39 21.23 9.02
C SER A 131 15.93 22.60 9.39
N MET A 132 16.86 22.63 10.30
CA MET A 132 17.45 23.84 10.86
C MET A 132 18.97 23.63 11.09
N LEU A 133 19.61 24.69 11.53
CA LEU A 133 21.05 24.83 11.68
C LEU A 133 21.79 24.84 10.34
N LYS A 134 23.06 25.26 10.41
CA LYS A 134 23.91 25.36 9.23
C LYS A 134 24.10 23.99 8.58
N GLY A 135 23.80 23.92 7.28
CA GLY A 135 23.87 22.67 6.52
C GLY A 135 22.74 21.67 6.83
N ASN A 136 21.61 22.15 7.37
CA ASN A 136 20.48 21.29 7.76
C ASN A 136 20.87 20.17 8.73
N ALA A 137 21.76 20.49 9.68
CA ALA A 137 22.32 19.50 10.58
C ALA A 137 21.29 18.92 11.56
N LEU A 138 20.25 19.66 11.90
CA LEU A 138 19.19 19.24 12.81
C LEU A 138 17.85 19.18 12.06
N THR A 139 17.17 18.07 12.15
CA THR A 139 15.82 17.90 11.58
C THR A 139 14.87 17.39 12.65
N PHE A 140 13.77 18.10 12.83
CA PHE A 140 12.61 17.64 13.59
C PHE A 140 11.55 17.13 12.64
N SER A 141 10.95 16.00 12.96
CA SER A 141 9.84 15.42 12.21
C SER A 141 8.72 15.02 13.14
N LEU A 142 7.51 15.44 12.83
CA LEU A 142 6.28 15.04 13.50
C LEU A 142 5.49 14.17 12.53
N GLN A 143 5.24 12.93 12.90
CA GLN A 143 4.52 11.95 12.09
C GLN A 143 3.20 11.58 12.77
N PHE A 144 2.15 11.55 11.97
CA PHE A 144 0.82 11.08 12.33
C PHE A 144 0.52 9.85 11.48
N TYR A 145 0.29 8.73 12.11
CA TYR A 145 -0.02 7.49 11.45
C TYR A 145 -1.44 7.05 11.79
N ASP A 146 -2.20 6.65 10.75
CA ASP A 146 -3.61 6.27 10.83
C ASP A 146 -4.45 7.25 11.66
N ILE A 147 -4.53 8.50 11.21
CA ILE A 147 -5.21 9.61 11.90
C ILE A 147 -6.67 9.26 12.19
N LEU A 148 -7.31 8.50 11.30
CA LEU A 148 -8.72 8.13 11.42
C LEU A 148 -8.95 6.84 12.23
N ARG A 149 -7.87 6.14 12.62
CA ARG A 149 -7.91 4.88 13.38
C ARG A 149 -8.74 3.79 12.70
N GLN A 150 -8.61 3.68 11.37
CA GLN A 150 -9.37 2.71 10.57
C GLN A 150 -8.55 1.52 10.10
N GLN A 151 -7.25 1.50 10.38
CA GLN A 151 -6.41 0.37 10.03
C GLN A 151 -6.80 -0.87 10.83
N SER A 152 -7.07 -1.97 10.12
CA SER A 152 -7.34 -3.26 10.74
C SER A 152 -6.04 -3.98 11.10
N ASN A 153 -5.98 -4.56 12.30
CA ASN A 153 -4.90 -5.50 12.70
C ASN A 153 -5.10 -6.90 12.14
N LEU A 154 -6.19 -7.13 11.41
CA LEU A 154 -6.55 -8.42 10.86
C LEU A 154 -6.15 -8.49 9.39
N SER A 155 -5.20 -9.37 9.08
CA SER A 155 -4.89 -9.74 7.71
C SER A 155 -5.68 -10.99 7.34
N ARG A 156 -6.44 -10.93 6.26
CA ARG A 156 -7.22 -12.05 5.74
C ARG A 156 -6.78 -12.41 4.35
N VAL A 157 -6.40 -13.66 4.19
CA VAL A 157 -6.10 -14.26 2.89
C VAL A 157 -7.15 -15.33 2.62
N ILE A 158 -7.94 -15.11 1.59
CA ILE A 158 -8.97 -16.05 1.15
C ILE A 158 -8.62 -16.50 -0.27
N ASN A 159 -8.53 -17.80 -0.44
CA ASN A 159 -8.42 -18.40 -1.75
C ASN A 159 -9.55 -19.46 -1.92
N SER A 160 -9.59 -20.12 -3.07
CA SER A 160 -10.63 -21.10 -3.38
C SER A 160 -10.63 -22.35 -2.48
N VAL A 161 -9.57 -22.54 -1.69
CA VAL A 161 -9.34 -23.77 -0.91
C VAL A 161 -9.20 -23.48 0.58
N SER A 162 -8.76 -22.27 0.96
CA SER A 162 -8.50 -21.93 2.35
C SER A 162 -8.81 -20.48 2.68
N ARG A 163 -9.12 -20.24 3.93
CA ARG A 163 -9.18 -18.93 4.58
C ARG A 163 -8.15 -18.92 5.69
N THR A 164 -7.28 -17.92 5.67
CA THR A 164 -6.31 -17.68 6.73
C THR A 164 -6.55 -16.29 7.30
N ASP A 165 -6.89 -16.23 8.58
CA ASP A 165 -7.00 -15.00 9.36
C ASP A 165 -5.77 -14.89 10.24
N THR A 166 -5.03 -13.80 10.11
CA THR A 166 -3.87 -13.50 10.94
C THR A 166 -4.14 -12.19 11.67
N GLU A 167 -4.19 -12.23 12.98
CA GLU A 167 -4.33 -11.07 13.84
C GLU A 167 -2.95 -10.62 14.33
N TYR A 168 -2.64 -9.34 14.19
CA TYR A 168 -1.39 -8.75 14.63
C TYR A 168 -1.65 -7.87 15.86
N ASN A 169 -0.84 -8.03 16.88
CA ASN A 169 -0.83 -7.11 18.00
C ASN A 169 0.10 -5.94 17.66
N SER A 170 -0.41 -4.94 16.99
CA SER A 170 0.35 -3.75 16.57
C SER A 170 -0.34 -2.46 16.99
N ILE A 171 0.46 -1.42 17.19
CA ILE A 171 -0.05 -0.07 17.41
C ILE A 171 -0.41 0.49 16.03
N ASN A 172 -1.70 0.68 15.77
CA ASN A 172 -2.17 1.11 14.47
C ASN A 172 -2.18 2.63 14.30
N SER A 173 -2.55 3.37 15.34
CA SER A 173 -2.63 4.83 15.29
C SER A 173 -1.69 5.44 16.32
N TYR A 174 -0.77 6.28 15.89
CA TYR A 174 0.18 6.93 16.77
C TYR A 174 0.68 8.27 16.23
N ILE A 175 1.22 9.06 17.14
CA ILE A 175 1.97 10.29 16.82
C ILE A 175 3.40 10.06 17.26
N MET A 176 4.35 10.36 16.39
CA MET A 176 5.77 10.21 16.68
C MET A 176 6.51 11.50 16.41
N LEU A 177 7.26 11.97 17.42
CA LEU A 177 8.23 13.05 17.26
C LEU A 177 9.64 12.45 17.13
N ARG A 178 10.33 12.84 16.07
CA ARG A 178 11.72 12.45 15.82
C ARG A 178 12.61 13.68 15.72
N ALA A 179 13.75 13.64 16.40
CA ALA A 179 14.83 14.60 16.22
C ALA A 179 16.06 13.88 15.66
N THR A 180 16.57 14.35 14.55
CA THR A 180 17.76 13.77 13.89
C THR A 180 18.83 14.84 13.80
N TYR A 181 20.00 14.58 14.39
CA TYR A 181 21.15 15.45 14.28
C TYR A 181 22.28 14.78 13.50
N ARG A 182 22.75 15.44 12.45
CA ARG A 182 23.84 14.95 11.59
C ARG A 182 25.16 15.55 12.06
N LEU A 183 26.03 14.70 12.61
CA LEU A 183 27.40 15.06 12.96
C LEU A 183 28.30 14.86 11.73
N ASN A 184 28.81 15.96 11.18
CA ASN A 184 29.83 15.91 10.14
C ASN A 184 31.24 15.89 10.81
N LEU A 185 31.63 14.72 11.30
CA LEU A 185 32.94 14.53 11.95
C LEU A 185 34.12 14.54 10.98
N PHE A 186 33.86 14.48 9.67
CA PHE A 186 34.92 14.41 8.63
C PHE A 186 35.09 15.70 7.82
N GLY A 187 34.72 16.84 8.35
CA GLY A 187 35.12 18.15 7.80
C GLY A 187 36.55 18.56 8.20
N GLY A 188 37.39 17.59 8.48
CA GLY A 188 38.81 17.81 8.86
C GLY A 188 39.63 18.31 7.68
N LYS A 189 40.31 19.43 7.86
CA LYS A 189 41.41 19.96 7.08
C LYS A 189 42.62 19.00 7.07
N ASN A 190 42.49 17.82 6.49
CA ASN A 190 43.62 16.96 6.19
C ASN A 190 43.58 16.62 4.69
N ALA A 191 43.77 17.66 3.87
CA ALA A 191 44.35 17.49 2.57
C ALA A 191 45.77 16.98 2.80
N MET A 192 46.07 15.73 2.46
CA MET A 192 47.43 15.24 2.37
C MET A 192 48.26 16.20 1.52
N PRO A 193 49.47 16.60 1.95
CA PRO A 193 50.36 17.37 1.10
C PRO A 193 50.69 16.53 -0.15
N LYS A 194 50.54 17.13 -1.33
CA LYS A 194 50.98 16.50 -2.59
C LYS A 194 52.46 16.19 -2.48
N PRO A 195 52.88 14.98 -2.83
CA PRO A 195 54.31 14.69 -2.95
C PRO A 195 54.93 15.57 -4.03
N LYS A 196 56.11 16.14 -3.72
CA LYS A 196 56.92 16.92 -4.64
C LYS A 196 57.49 16.03 -5.73
#